data_cb46d1a26781152496281734f8f5b00a
#
_entry.id   cb46d1a26781152496281734f8f5b00a
#
_cell.length_a   1.000
_cell.length_b   1.000
_cell.length_c   1.000
_cell.angle_alpha   90.00
_cell.angle_beta   90.00
_cell.angle_gamma   90.00
#
_symmetry.space_group_name_H-M   'P 1'
#
loop_
_entity.id
_entity.type
_entity.pdbx_description
1 polymer ?
#
loop_
_entity_poly.entity_id
_entity_poly.type
_entity_poly.pdbx_seq_one_letter_code
_entity_poly.pdbx_strand_id
1 'polypeptide(L)'
;MGASHGIGYVLGAEFGVPHGHTSCIMLPAVMRWNKPANRDRQALISAAMLQAGSDAGNVLDSLIRGLGMPRSLGAVKIGRDNFQRIAVQGMATPWVPRNPRPIGGPDQVREILELAS
;
A
#
# COMPACT_ATOMS: atom_id res chain seq x y z
N MET A 1 4.17 -12.23 0.88
CA MET A 1 3.63 -11.07 0.18
C MET A 1 2.27 -10.76 0.77
N GLY A 2 1.84 -9.53 0.72
CA GLY A 2 0.59 -9.11 1.34
C GLY A 2 -0.21 -8.19 0.46
N ALA A 3 -0.94 -7.27 1.10
CA ALA A 3 -1.88 -6.37 0.41
C ALA A 3 -1.20 -5.50 -0.64
N SER A 4 0.02 -5.02 -0.39
CA SER A 4 0.72 -4.19 -1.38
C SER A 4 0.88 -4.91 -2.71
N HIS A 5 1.30 -6.17 -2.69
CA HIS A 5 1.47 -6.96 -3.90
C HIS A 5 0.12 -7.28 -4.57
N GLY A 6 -0.87 -7.68 -3.79
CA GLY A 6 -2.19 -8.05 -4.33
C GLY A 6 -2.93 -6.85 -4.94
N ILE A 7 -2.98 -5.73 -4.24
CA ILE A 7 -3.60 -4.52 -4.76
C ILE A 7 -2.80 -4.00 -5.96
N GLY A 8 -1.47 -4.02 -5.87
CA GLY A 8 -0.61 -3.60 -6.97
C GLY A 8 -0.84 -4.41 -8.24
N TYR A 9 -1.05 -5.72 -8.10
CA TYR A 9 -1.40 -6.58 -9.22
C TYR A 9 -2.68 -6.12 -9.92
N VAL A 10 -3.72 -5.80 -9.15
CA VAL A 10 -4.98 -5.28 -9.70
C VAL A 10 -4.77 -3.95 -10.42
N LEU A 11 -4.00 -3.04 -9.82
CA LEU A 11 -3.70 -1.74 -10.44
C LEU A 11 -3.00 -1.90 -11.79
N GLY A 12 -2.07 -2.84 -11.88
CA GLY A 12 -1.37 -3.12 -13.13
C GLY A 12 -2.28 -3.75 -14.17
N ALA A 13 -3.05 -4.77 -13.79
CA ALA A 13 -3.91 -5.52 -14.70
C ALA A 13 -5.10 -4.70 -15.22
N GLU A 14 -5.73 -3.92 -14.34
CA GLU A 14 -6.97 -3.20 -14.66
C GLU A 14 -6.75 -1.75 -15.12
N PHE A 15 -5.70 -1.10 -14.65
CA PHE A 15 -5.48 0.32 -14.89
C PHE A 15 -4.16 0.60 -15.60
N GLY A 16 -3.38 -0.43 -15.92
CA GLY A 16 -2.13 -0.27 -16.65
C GLY A 16 -1.02 0.46 -15.90
N VAL A 17 -1.09 0.52 -14.57
CA VAL A 17 -0.06 1.20 -13.77
C VAL A 17 1.22 0.35 -13.79
N PRO A 18 2.39 0.92 -14.14
CA PRO A 18 3.65 0.18 -14.11
C PRO A 18 3.94 -0.40 -12.73
N HIS A 19 4.51 -1.61 -12.68
CA HIS A 19 4.73 -2.34 -11.42
C HIS A 19 5.56 -1.54 -10.40
N GLY A 20 6.60 -0.85 -10.84
CA GLY A 20 7.38 0.00 -9.93
C GLY A 20 6.57 1.12 -9.31
N HIS A 21 5.61 1.67 -10.05
CA HIS A 21 4.72 2.72 -9.56
C HIS A 21 3.68 2.17 -8.57
N THR A 22 3.16 0.96 -8.79
CA THR A 22 2.20 0.36 -7.86
C THR A 22 2.80 0.17 -6.48
N SER A 23 4.04 -0.28 -6.40
CA SER A 23 4.76 -0.44 -5.14
C SER A 23 4.98 0.90 -4.43
N CYS A 24 5.37 1.93 -5.16
CA CYS A 24 5.59 3.27 -4.60
C CYS A 24 4.31 3.85 -4.00
N ILE A 25 3.16 3.61 -4.63
CA ILE A 25 1.87 4.11 -4.18
C ILE A 25 1.35 3.30 -3.00
N MET A 26 1.38 1.97 -3.11
CA MET A 26 0.68 1.10 -2.17
C MET A 26 1.48 0.74 -0.93
N LEU A 27 2.80 0.63 -1.03
CA LEU A 27 3.58 0.14 0.09
C LEU A 27 3.50 1.05 1.33
N PRO A 28 3.65 2.38 1.21
CA PRO A 28 3.49 3.25 2.40
C PRO A 28 2.09 3.13 3.02
N ALA A 29 1.05 3.07 2.21
CA ALA A 29 -0.33 2.95 2.70
C ALA A 29 -0.55 1.62 3.43
N VAL A 30 -0.06 0.52 2.85
CA VAL A 30 -0.16 -0.81 3.45
C VAL A 30 0.65 -0.87 4.75
N MET A 31 1.82 -0.26 4.81
CA MET A 31 2.60 -0.18 6.05
C MET A 31 1.86 0.57 7.15
N ARG A 32 1.22 1.69 6.82
CA ARG A 32 0.41 2.44 7.79
C ARG A 32 -0.77 1.60 8.29
N TRP A 33 -1.44 0.90 7.40
CA TRP A 33 -2.56 0.05 7.76
C TRP A 33 -2.14 -1.15 8.60
N ASN A 34 -0.97 -1.73 8.33
CA ASN A 34 -0.43 -2.89 9.05
C ASN A 34 0.17 -2.53 10.42
N LYS A 35 0.43 -1.27 10.70
CA LYS A 35 1.17 -0.85 11.90
C LYS A 35 0.65 -1.47 13.20
N PRO A 36 -0.68 -1.57 13.45
CA PRO A 36 -1.16 -2.22 14.67
C PRO A 36 -0.72 -3.68 14.81
N ALA A 37 -0.48 -4.39 13.70
CA ALA A 37 -0.12 -5.81 13.70
C ALA A 37 1.39 -6.06 13.68
N ASN A 38 2.18 -5.14 13.10
CA ASN A 38 3.62 -5.37 12.92
C ASN A 38 4.48 -4.16 13.29
N ARG A 39 4.07 -3.42 14.31
CA ARG A 39 4.74 -2.20 14.76
C ARG A 39 6.23 -2.39 15.01
N ASP A 40 6.62 -3.48 15.68
CA ASP A 40 8.02 -3.72 16.02
C ASP A 40 8.89 -3.93 14.78
N ARG A 41 8.37 -4.63 13.78
CA ARG A 41 9.07 -4.81 12.51
C ARG A 41 9.24 -3.50 11.76
N GLN A 42 8.22 -2.65 11.79
CA GLN A 42 8.29 -1.33 11.16
C GLN A 42 9.29 -0.43 11.87
N ALA A 43 9.39 -0.52 13.19
CA ALA A 43 10.41 0.22 13.96
C ALA A 43 11.83 -0.20 13.54
N LEU A 44 12.06 -1.48 13.28
CA LEU A 44 13.34 -1.98 12.79
C LEU A 44 13.66 -1.41 11.40
N ILE A 45 12.66 -1.30 10.52
CA ILE A 45 12.83 -0.70 9.19
C ILE A 45 13.24 0.77 9.33
N SER A 46 12.56 1.54 10.17
CA SER A 46 12.88 2.95 10.39
C SER A 46 14.30 3.12 10.93
N ALA A 47 14.71 2.28 11.87
CA ALA A 47 16.06 2.30 12.42
C ALA A 47 17.11 1.97 11.35
N ALA A 48 16.85 0.98 10.49
CA ALA A 48 17.75 0.59 9.42
C ALA A 48 17.91 1.72 8.38
N MET A 49 16.93 2.57 8.22
CA MET A 49 16.98 3.74 7.34
C MET A 49 17.51 4.99 8.05
N LEU A 50 18.12 4.85 9.23
CA LEU A 50 18.68 5.93 10.05
C LEU A 50 17.61 6.94 10.50
N GLN A 51 16.37 6.49 10.65
CA GLN A 51 15.21 7.30 11.03
C GLN A 51 14.52 6.69 12.26
N ALA A 52 15.31 6.17 13.21
CA ALA A 52 14.78 5.53 14.41
C ALA A 52 13.78 6.46 15.14
N GLY A 53 12.65 5.88 15.53
CA GLY A 53 11.56 6.63 16.17
C GLY A 53 10.57 7.26 15.19
N SER A 54 10.87 7.31 13.89
CA SER A 54 9.94 7.80 12.87
C SER A 54 9.00 6.68 12.40
N ASP A 55 7.81 7.06 11.93
CA ASP A 55 6.88 6.11 11.34
C ASP A 55 7.43 5.55 10.02
N ALA A 56 7.49 4.23 9.89
CA ALA A 56 8.09 3.59 8.72
C ALA A 56 7.36 3.95 7.41
N GLY A 57 6.04 4.07 7.45
CA GLY A 57 5.28 4.51 6.29
C GLY A 57 5.68 5.91 5.83
N ASN A 58 5.90 6.82 6.77
CA ASN A 58 6.32 8.19 6.46
C ASN A 58 7.76 8.22 5.94
N VAL A 59 8.65 7.43 6.51
CA VAL A 59 10.05 7.33 6.05
C VAL A 59 10.07 6.86 4.59
N LEU A 60 9.32 5.82 4.30
CA LEU A 60 9.23 5.27 2.95
C LEU A 60 8.61 6.26 1.96
N ASP A 61 7.53 6.93 2.36
CA ASP A 61 6.88 7.95 1.52
C ASP A 61 7.84 9.10 1.19
N SER A 62 8.64 9.55 2.17
CA SER A 62 9.66 10.58 1.95
C SER A 62 10.73 10.15 0.96
N LEU A 63 11.16 8.87 1.03
CA LEU A 63 12.12 8.32 0.09
C LEU A 63 11.53 8.31 -1.34
N ILE A 64 10.30 7.86 -1.50
CA ILE A 64 9.62 7.80 -2.79
C ILE A 64 9.47 9.20 -3.38
N ARG A 65 9.13 10.18 -2.54
CA ARG A 65 9.05 11.59 -2.93
C ARG A 65 10.38 12.10 -3.44
N GLY A 66 11.48 11.77 -2.76
CA GLY A 66 12.83 12.15 -3.18
C GLY A 66 13.24 11.55 -4.52
N LEU A 67 12.69 10.39 -4.88
CA LEU A 67 12.93 9.73 -6.17
C LEU A 67 12.02 10.27 -7.30
N GLY A 68 11.08 11.15 -6.99
CA GLY A 68 10.16 11.69 -7.99
C GLY A 68 9.11 10.70 -8.48
N MET A 69 8.87 9.61 -7.75
CA MET A 69 7.90 8.58 -8.11
C MET A 69 6.49 8.93 -7.63
N PRO A 70 5.43 8.37 -8.24
CA PRO A 70 4.06 8.59 -7.77
C PRO A 70 3.87 8.13 -6.33
N ARG A 71 3.13 8.93 -5.55
CA ARG A 71 2.91 8.69 -4.12
C ARG A 71 1.46 8.41 -3.79
N SER A 72 0.55 8.56 -4.74
CA SER A 72 -0.88 8.41 -4.49
C SER A 72 -1.59 7.83 -5.70
N LEU A 73 -2.77 7.27 -5.46
CA LEU A 73 -3.65 6.80 -6.53
C LEU A 73 -4.07 7.95 -7.44
N GLY A 74 -4.30 9.13 -6.88
CA GLY A 74 -4.63 10.32 -7.66
C GLY A 74 -3.54 10.71 -8.65
N ALA A 75 -2.26 10.47 -8.31
CA ALA A 75 -1.14 10.76 -9.18
C ALA A 75 -1.14 9.90 -10.46
N VAL A 76 -1.79 8.74 -10.42
CA VAL A 76 -1.97 7.84 -11.59
C VAL A 76 -3.42 7.85 -12.09
N LYS A 77 -4.20 8.86 -11.70
CA LYS A 77 -5.57 9.11 -12.17
C LYS A 77 -6.57 8.04 -11.77
N ILE A 78 -6.38 7.42 -10.60
CA ILE A 78 -7.35 6.49 -10.03
C ILE A 78 -8.13 7.20 -8.93
N GLY A 79 -9.44 7.35 -9.13
CA GLY A 79 -10.32 8.02 -8.19
C GLY A 79 -11.08 7.05 -7.29
N ARG A 80 -11.81 7.59 -6.31
CA ARG A 80 -12.58 6.81 -5.34
C ARG A 80 -13.68 5.97 -5.98
N ASP A 81 -14.21 6.37 -7.11
CA ASP A 81 -15.21 5.61 -7.85
C ASP A 81 -14.70 4.24 -8.33
N ASN A 82 -13.38 4.06 -8.41
CA ASN A 82 -12.76 2.78 -8.76
C ASN A 82 -12.43 1.91 -7.55
N PHE A 83 -12.53 2.42 -6.33
CA PHE A 83 -12.07 1.74 -5.12
C PHE A 83 -12.81 0.44 -4.85
N GLN A 84 -14.12 0.41 -5.04
CA GLN A 84 -14.91 -0.80 -4.82
C GLN A 84 -14.47 -1.92 -5.75
N ARG A 85 -14.26 -1.62 -7.01
CA ARG A 85 -13.79 -2.58 -8.02
C ARG A 85 -12.41 -3.12 -7.66
N ILE A 86 -11.49 -2.24 -7.29
CA ILE A 86 -10.14 -2.62 -6.87
C ILE A 86 -10.20 -3.52 -5.63
N ALA A 87 -11.04 -3.15 -4.66
CA ALA A 87 -11.17 -3.89 -3.41
C ALA A 87 -11.69 -5.32 -3.65
N VAL A 88 -12.72 -5.46 -4.46
CA VAL A 88 -13.31 -6.76 -4.78
C VAL A 88 -12.30 -7.64 -5.51
N GLN A 89 -11.61 -7.09 -6.51
CA GLN A 89 -10.62 -7.84 -7.27
C GLN A 89 -9.38 -8.16 -6.45
N GLY A 90 -8.98 -7.25 -5.55
CA GLY A 90 -7.86 -7.50 -4.64
C GLY A 90 -8.12 -8.69 -3.73
N MET A 91 -9.33 -8.83 -3.22
CA MET A 91 -9.71 -9.97 -2.38
C MET A 91 -9.66 -11.31 -3.11
N ALA A 92 -9.76 -11.31 -4.44
CA ALA A 92 -9.63 -12.51 -5.26
C ALA A 92 -8.17 -12.96 -5.43
N THR A 93 -7.20 -12.11 -5.08
CA THR A 93 -5.79 -12.51 -5.12
C THR A 93 -5.42 -13.32 -3.88
N PRO A 94 -4.43 -14.24 -3.96
CA PRO A 94 -4.01 -15.01 -2.78
C PRO A 94 -3.21 -14.18 -1.76
N TRP A 95 -2.74 -13.01 -2.15
CA TRP A 95 -1.81 -12.23 -1.30
C TRP A 95 -2.53 -11.31 -0.32
N VAL A 96 -3.63 -10.69 -0.72
CA VAL A 96 -4.35 -9.72 0.11
C VAL A 96 -4.86 -10.36 1.41
N PRO A 97 -5.54 -11.53 1.40
CA PRO A 97 -5.98 -12.17 2.64
C PRO A 97 -4.83 -12.59 3.58
N ARG A 98 -3.61 -12.74 3.05
CA ARG A 98 -2.43 -13.15 3.82
C ARG A 98 -1.63 -11.98 4.37
N ASN A 99 -2.15 -10.77 4.32
CA ASN A 99 -1.49 -9.58 4.85
C ASN A 99 -1.22 -9.74 6.35
N PRO A 100 -0.11 -9.18 6.90
CA PRO A 100 0.20 -9.27 8.34
C PRO A 100 -0.94 -8.85 9.26
N ARG A 101 -1.62 -7.75 8.96
CA ARG A 101 -2.90 -7.43 9.59
C ARG A 101 -3.99 -8.10 8.77
N PRO A 102 -4.76 -9.04 9.34
CA PRO A 102 -5.74 -9.80 8.56
C PRO A 102 -6.75 -8.90 7.85
N ILE A 103 -7.02 -9.22 6.58
CA ILE A 103 -8.00 -8.52 5.75
C ILE A 103 -9.14 -9.49 5.50
N GLY A 104 -10.30 -9.21 6.10
CA GLY A 104 -11.46 -10.09 6.05
C GLY A 104 -12.44 -9.78 4.93
N GLY A 105 -12.31 -8.63 4.26
CA GLY A 105 -13.25 -8.26 3.20
C GLY A 105 -12.85 -7.00 2.43
N PRO A 106 -13.64 -6.66 1.38
CA PRO A 106 -13.34 -5.51 0.52
C PRO A 106 -13.32 -4.17 1.26
N ASP A 107 -14.10 -4.02 2.33
CA ASP A 107 -14.14 -2.76 3.10
C ASP A 107 -12.78 -2.42 3.69
N GLN A 108 -12.03 -3.42 4.16
CA GLN A 108 -10.70 -3.21 4.71
C GLN A 108 -9.70 -2.85 3.61
N VAL A 109 -9.83 -3.42 2.42
CA VAL A 109 -9.02 -3.02 1.26
C VAL A 109 -9.31 -1.56 0.89
N ARG A 110 -10.58 -1.13 0.95
CA ARG A 110 -10.93 0.27 0.71
C ARG A 110 -10.30 1.22 1.70
N GLU A 111 -10.18 0.83 2.97
CA GLU A 111 -9.47 1.64 3.97
C GLU A 111 -8.01 1.88 3.55
N ILE A 112 -7.35 0.84 3.04
CA ILE A 112 -5.97 0.96 2.53
C ILE A 112 -5.93 1.91 1.33
N LEU A 113 -6.88 1.78 0.41
CA LEU A 113 -6.94 2.64 -0.77
C LEU A 113 -7.15 4.11 -0.39
N GLU A 114 -7.95 4.39 0.64
CA GLU A 114 -8.11 5.75 1.16
C GLU A 114 -6.79 6.31 1.69
N LEU A 115 -5.97 5.50 2.35
CA LEU A 115 -4.65 5.92 2.80
C LEU A 115 -3.71 6.24 1.63
N ALA A 116 -3.95 5.67 0.46
CA ALA A 116 -3.15 5.86 -0.74
C ALA A 116 -3.72 6.93 -1.69
N SER A 117 -4.88 7.46 -1.38
CA SER A 117 -5.56 8.43 -2.26
C SER A 117 -4.87 9.79 -2.37
#